data_9eeb95ee9f7e4fcec182b95b750acbcc
#
_entry.id   9eeb95ee9f7e4fcec182b95b750acbcc
#
_cell.length_a   1.000
_cell.length_b   1.000
_cell.length_c   1.000
_cell.angle_alpha   90.00
_cell.angle_beta   90.00
_cell.angle_gamma   90.00
#
_symmetry.space_group_name_H-M   'P 1'
#
loop_
_entity.id
_entity.type
_entity.pdbx_description
1 polymer ?
#
loop_
_entity_poly.entity_id
_entity_poly.type
_entity_poly.pdbx_seq_one_letter_code
_entity_poly.pdbx_strand_id
1 'polypeptide(L)'
;MDNNLTVADNKTISVVSNHELGELIQPLIREIHLFDTYVAGTTHLDDPSVLKTITVGEELVLRREDNPFDRKAILVLNSAKQKLGYVPERDNIVFSRLMDAGKILKVKIKGIKEQDSFTRIEISIYLVDL
;
A
#
# COMPACT_ATOMS: atom_id res chain seq x y z
N MET A 1 -34.60 -3.20 -13.29
CA MET A 1 -33.72 -3.70 -13.42
C MET A 1 -33.06 -3.70 -13.53
N ASP A 2 -33.49 -3.60 -13.27
CA ASP A 2 -32.61 -4.08 -13.41
C ASP A 2 -31.93 -3.90 -13.33
N ASN A 3 -32.33 -3.86 -13.29
CA ASN A 3 -31.42 -4.30 -13.27
C ASN A 3 -30.60 -4.21 -13.31
N ASN A 4 -30.84 -4.30 -13.35
CA ASN A 4 -29.84 -4.83 -13.42
C ASN A 4 -29.04 -4.52 -13.32
N LEU A 5 -29.43 -4.60 -13.08
CA LEU A 5 -28.53 -4.88 -13.00
C LEU A 5 -28.07 -4.91 -13.04
N THR A 6 -28.83 -5.11 -13.09
CA THR A 6 -28.34 -5.60 -13.19
C THR A 6 -28.43 -5.66 -13.27
N VAL A 7 -29.37 -5.81 -13.48
CA VAL A 7 -29.34 -6.35 -13.65
C VAL A 7 -29.78 -6.32 -14.02
N ALA A 8 -30.33 -6.25 -14.20
CA ALA A 8 -30.80 -6.68 -14.53
C ALA A 8 -31.53 -6.53 -14.34
N ASP A 9 -31.96 -6.43 -14.90
CA ASP A 9 -32.95 -6.67 -14.26
C ASP A 9 -32.74 -6.96 -12.90
N ASN A 10 -32.98 -6.58 -12.25
CA ASN A 10 -32.73 -6.76 -10.88
C ASN A 10 -32.53 -8.18 -10.46
N LYS A 11 -33.19 -9.09 -11.02
CA LYS A 11 -33.06 -10.50 -10.66
C LYS A 11 -31.79 -11.13 -11.23
N THR A 12 -31.14 -10.45 -12.13
CA THR A 12 -29.92 -10.95 -12.70
C THR A 12 -28.80 -10.99 -11.65
N ILE A 13 -28.81 -10.06 -10.72
CA ILE A 13 -27.76 -9.95 -9.71
C ILE A 13 -27.80 -11.16 -8.77
N SER A 14 -28.97 -11.70 -8.50
CA SER A 14 -29.11 -12.78 -7.52
C SER A 14 -28.46 -14.09 -7.94
N VAL A 15 -28.11 -14.24 -9.21
CA VAL A 15 -27.49 -15.47 -9.70
C VAL A 15 -25.99 -15.30 -9.97
N VAL A 16 -25.45 -14.14 -9.69
CA VAL A 16 -24.01 -13.89 -9.89
C VAL A 16 -23.24 -14.56 -8.77
N SER A 17 -22.27 -15.40 -9.13
CA SER A 17 -21.40 -16.05 -8.15
C SER A 17 -20.41 -15.03 -7.56
N ASN A 18 -19.77 -15.39 -6.46
CA ASN A 18 -18.75 -14.52 -5.86
C ASN A 18 -17.63 -14.22 -6.84
N HIS A 19 -17.24 -15.19 -7.66
CA HIS A 19 -16.20 -14.99 -8.65
C HIS A 19 -16.63 -13.98 -9.72
N GLU A 20 -17.83 -14.16 -10.24
CA GLU A 20 -18.38 -13.27 -11.28
C GLU A 20 -18.60 -11.86 -10.71
N LEU A 21 -19.05 -11.75 -9.48
CA LEU A 21 -19.23 -10.46 -8.84
C LEU A 21 -17.89 -9.74 -8.69
N GLY A 22 -16.84 -10.46 -8.33
CA GLY A 22 -15.51 -9.87 -8.22
C GLY A 22 -15.02 -9.32 -9.55
N GLU A 23 -15.28 -10.02 -10.64
CA GLU A 23 -14.90 -9.55 -11.96
C GLU A 23 -15.67 -8.30 -12.38
N LEU A 24 -16.94 -8.21 -11.98
CA LEU A 24 -17.75 -7.03 -12.28
C LEU A 24 -17.34 -5.81 -11.47
N ILE A 25 -16.92 -6.02 -10.23
CA ILE A 25 -16.55 -4.92 -9.33
C ILE A 25 -15.13 -4.43 -9.60
N GLN A 26 -14.23 -5.32 -10.01
CA GLN A 26 -12.83 -5.00 -10.20
C GLN A 26 -12.58 -3.71 -11.01
N PRO A 27 -13.25 -3.48 -12.13
CA PRO A 27 -13.02 -2.25 -12.91
C PRO A 27 -13.45 -0.98 -12.19
N LEU A 28 -14.21 -1.09 -11.09
CA LEU A 28 -14.64 0.07 -10.31
C LEU A 28 -13.64 0.46 -9.24
N ILE A 29 -12.68 -0.41 -8.97
CA ILE A 29 -11.62 -0.14 -8.01
C ILE A 29 -10.52 0.61 -8.72
N ARG A 30 -10.18 1.79 -8.21
CA ARG A 30 -9.15 2.62 -8.80
C ARG A 30 -8.02 2.84 -7.81
N GLU A 31 -6.81 2.89 -8.34
CA GLU A 31 -5.62 3.25 -7.59
C GLU A 31 -5.21 4.63 -8.06
N ILE A 32 -5.27 5.57 -7.15
CA ILE A 32 -4.94 6.95 -7.45
C ILE A 32 -3.55 7.22 -6.90
N HIS A 33 -2.61 7.53 -7.80
CA HIS A 33 -1.25 7.87 -7.39
C HIS A 33 -1.27 9.16 -6.58
N LEU A 34 -0.73 9.10 -5.37
CA LEU A 34 -0.68 10.26 -4.49
C LEU A 34 0.70 10.89 -4.43
N PHE A 35 1.74 10.07 -4.27
CA PHE A 35 3.04 10.61 -3.90
C PHE A 35 4.14 9.60 -4.14
N ASP A 36 5.32 10.09 -4.51
CA ASP A 36 6.54 9.27 -4.58
C ASP A 36 7.49 9.73 -3.47
N THR A 37 8.05 8.77 -2.75
CA THR A 37 9.01 9.04 -1.71
C THR A 37 9.98 7.85 -1.62
N TYR A 38 10.59 7.66 -0.47
CA TYR A 38 11.51 6.54 -0.24
C TYR A 38 11.28 5.95 1.13
N VAL A 39 11.91 4.82 1.40
CA VAL A 39 11.81 4.17 2.71
C VAL A 39 12.95 4.68 3.59
N ALA A 40 12.61 5.31 4.70
CA ALA A 40 13.59 5.83 5.65
C ALA A 40 14.01 4.74 6.63
N GLY A 41 15.24 4.83 7.14
CA GLY A 41 15.70 3.95 8.20
C GLY A 41 16.16 2.57 7.77
N THR A 42 16.46 2.39 6.49
CA THR A 42 16.93 1.08 5.99
C THR A 42 18.27 0.67 6.58
N THR A 43 19.04 1.60 7.13
CA THR A 43 20.34 1.32 7.73
C THR A 43 20.21 0.87 9.19
N HIS A 44 19.02 0.90 9.76
CA HIS A 44 18.78 0.60 11.18
C HIS A 44 17.95 -0.65 11.40
N LEU A 45 17.95 -1.57 10.44
CA LEU A 45 17.17 -2.79 10.53
C LEU A 45 17.89 -3.83 11.37
N ASP A 46 17.12 -4.59 12.17
CA ASP A 46 17.66 -5.70 12.95
C ASP A 46 18.18 -6.80 12.02
N ASP A 47 17.46 -7.02 10.91
CA ASP A 47 17.84 -8.01 9.92
C ASP A 47 17.95 -7.34 8.54
N PRO A 48 19.13 -6.81 8.19
CA PRO A 48 19.30 -6.14 6.91
C PRO A 48 19.23 -7.06 5.70
N SER A 49 19.26 -8.38 5.91
CA SER A 49 19.16 -9.32 4.77
C SER A 49 17.83 -9.22 4.05
N VAL A 50 16.79 -8.66 4.71
CA VAL A 50 15.49 -8.47 4.09
C VAL A 50 15.59 -7.56 2.86
N LEU A 51 16.56 -6.65 2.83
CA LEU A 51 16.74 -5.73 1.71
C LEU A 51 17.19 -6.43 0.43
N LYS A 52 17.67 -7.67 0.53
CA LYS A 52 18.09 -8.45 -0.64
C LYS A 52 16.95 -9.25 -1.25
N THR A 53 15.79 -9.27 -0.60
CA THR A 53 14.65 -10.09 -1.03
C THR A 53 13.58 -9.30 -1.76
N ILE A 54 13.73 -7.98 -1.84
CA ILE A 54 12.72 -7.11 -2.45
C ILE A 54 12.99 -6.91 -3.94
N THR A 55 11.92 -6.64 -4.68
CA THR A 55 12.01 -6.41 -6.14
C THR A 55 11.18 -5.20 -6.55
N VAL A 56 11.60 -4.57 -7.63
CA VAL A 56 10.83 -3.46 -8.22
C VAL A 56 9.45 -3.96 -8.63
N GLY A 57 8.44 -3.17 -8.31
CA GLY A 57 7.05 -3.55 -8.56
C GLY A 57 6.38 -4.29 -7.42
N GLU A 58 7.16 -4.73 -6.44
CA GLU A 58 6.61 -5.44 -5.27
C GLU A 58 5.67 -4.52 -4.50
N GLU A 59 4.55 -5.10 -4.05
CA GLU A 59 3.58 -4.39 -3.23
C GLU A 59 4.00 -4.46 -1.77
N LEU A 60 4.06 -3.30 -1.12
CA LEU A 60 4.46 -3.21 0.28
C LEU A 60 3.25 -2.88 1.15
N VAL A 61 3.38 -3.15 2.43
CA VAL A 61 2.31 -2.92 3.41
C VAL A 61 2.71 -1.76 4.31
N LEU A 62 1.79 -0.83 4.52
CA LEU A 62 1.95 0.24 5.50
C LEU A 62 1.21 -0.12 6.77
N ARG A 63 1.84 0.16 7.92
CA ARG A 63 1.23 -0.08 9.22
C ARG A 63 1.54 1.07 10.16
N ARG A 64 0.50 1.61 10.80
CA ARG A 64 0.70 2.62 11.84
C ARG A 64 1.42 1.97 13.02
N GLU A 65 2.38 2.69 13.57
CA GLU A 65 3.15 2.21 14.72
C GLU A 65 2.89 3.10 15.93
N ASP A 66 2.69 2.49 17.08
CA ASP A 66 2.61 3.21 18.35
C ASP A 66 4.04 3.50 18.81
N ASN A 67 4.51 4.69 18.46
CA ASN A 67 5.89 5.08 18.69
C ASN A 67 5.90 6.32 19.60
N PRO A 68 6.52 6.24 20.80
CA PRO A 68 6.55 7.39 21.69
C PRO A 68 7.36 8.58 21.16
N PHE A 69 8.26 8.34 20.22
CA PHE A 69 9.07 9.40 19.63
C PHE A 69 8.41 10.05 18.42
N ASP A 70 7.48 9.34 17.77
CA ASP A 70 6.77 9.86 16.60
C ASP A 70 5.39 9.22 16.53
N ARG A 71 4.37 9.97 16.92
CA ARG A 71 3.00 9.48 16.92
C ARG A 71 2.42 9.28 15.53
N LYS A 72 3.12 9.78 14.51
CA LYS A 72 2.67 9.66 13.13
C LYS A 72 3.45 8.58 12.39
N ALA A 73 4.25 7.78 13.11
CA ALA A 73 5.10 6.78 12.49
C ALA A 73 4.31 5.77 11.68
N ILE A 74 4.80 5.48 10.49
CA ILE A 74 4.22 4.49 9.59
C ILE A 74 5.31 3.53 9.17
N LEU A 75 5.17 2.27 9.58
CA LEU A 75 6.07 1.21 9.17
C LEU A 75 5.84 0.84 7.71
N VAL A 76 6.92 0.55 7.02
CA VAL A 76 6.88 -0.01 5.67
C VAL A 76 7.36 -1.45 5.77
N LEU A 77 6.50 -2.38 5.38
CA LEU A 77 6.75 -3.81 5.47
C LEU A 77 6.74 -4.43 4.07
N ASN A 78 7.51 -5.49 3.90
CA ASN A 78 7.45 -6.24 2.65
C ASN A 78 6.20 -7.11 2.62
N SER A 79 5.99 -7.87 1.55
CA SER A 79 4.83 -8.75 1.40
C SER A 79 4.76 -9.83 2.47
N ALA A 80 5.89 -10.21 3.05
CA ALA A 80 5.95 -11.17 4.15
C ALA A 80 5.80 -10.47 5.51
N LYS A 81 5.51 -9.17 5.53
CA LYS A 81 5.32 -8.34 6.72
C LYS A 81 6.59 -8.18 7.55
N GLN A 82 7.73 -8.23 6.90
CA GLN A 82 9.01 -7.92 7.54
C GLN A 82 9.32 -6.44 7.36
N LYS A 83 9.89 -5.83 8.38
CA LYS A 83 10.17 -4.41 8.41
C LYS A 83 11.25 -4.03 7.40
N LEU A 84 10.96 -3.05 6.57
CA LEU A 84 11.92 -2.41 5.67
C LEU A 84 12.38 -1.05 6.19
N GLY A 85 11.54 -0.37 6.91
CA GLY A 85 11.80 0.95 7.43
C GLY A 85 10.52 1.71 7.69
N TYR A 86 10.54 3.01 7.41
CA TYR A 86 9.42 3.91 7.70
C TYR A 86 9.17 4.83 6.52
N VAL A 87 7.95 5.34 6.43
CA VAL A 87 7.67 6.51 5.60
C VAL A 87 8.45 7.68 6.23
N PRO A 88 9.14 8.51 5.44
CA PRO A 88 9.92 9.61 5.99
C PRO A 88 9.06 10.50 6.89
N GLU A 89 9.64 10.96 7.98
CA GLU A 89 8.92 11.76 8.98
C GLU A 89 8.30 13.01 8.36
N ARG A 90 8.98 13.64 7.43
CA ARG A 90 8.47 14.85 6.76
C ARG A 90 7.21 14.61 5.95
N ASP A 91 6.96 13.34 5.53
CA ASP A 91 5.84 12.98 4.67
C ASP A 91 4.73 12.26 5.43
N ASN A 92 4.99 11.81 6.65
CA ASN A 92 4.08 10.87 7.30
C ASN A 92 2.80 11.49 7.86
N ILE A 93 2.76 12.81 8.03
CA ILE A 93 1.59 13.45 8.64
C ILE A 93 0.32 13.25 7.80
N VAL A 94 0.41 13.44 6.49
CA VAL A 94 -0.75 13.29 5.60
C VAL A 94 -1.19 11.84 5.54
N PHE A 95 -0.24 10.93 5.34
CA PHE A 95 -0.56 9.52 5.16
C PHE A 95 -1.04 8.87 6.47
N SER A 96 -0.48 9.26 7.61
CA SER A 96 -0.98 8.75 8.89
C SER A 96 -2.43 9.20 9.13
N ARG A 97 -2.78 10.42 8.76
CA ARG A 97 -4.15 10.91 8.91
C ARG A 97 -5.11 10.19 7.98
N LEU A 98 -4.69 9.91 6.75
CA LEU A 98 -5.53 9.15 5.83
C LEU A 98 -5.78 7.75 6.37
N MET A 99 -4.73 7.09 6.87
CA MET A 99 -4.85 5.75 7.43
C MET A 99 -5.74 5.75 8.68
N ASP A 100 -5.54 6.72 9.57
CA ASP A 100 -6.35 6.83 10.79
C ASP A 100 -7.81 7.14 10.49
N ALA A 101 -8.09 7.75 9.35
CA ALA A 101 -9.45 7.99 8.88
C ALA A 101 -10.06 6.79 8.17
N GLY A 102 -9.33 5.66 8.10
CA GLY A 102 -9.85 4.44 7.50
C GLY A 102 -9.61 4.34 6.00
N LYS A 103 -8.80 5.20 5.41
CA LYS A 103 -8.49 5.11 3.99
C LYS A 103 -7.49 3.99 3.76
N ILE A 104 -7.61 3.32 2.62
CA ILE A 104 -6.71 2.23 2.23
C ILE A 104 -5.64 2.79 1.32
N LEU A 105 -4.39 2.62 1.72
CA LEU A 105 -3.24 3.02 0.93
C LEU A 105 -2.51 1.78 0.44
N LYS A 106 -2.02 1.85 -0.79
CA LYS A 106 -1.23 0.82 -1.41
C LYS A 106 0.13 1.41 -1.75
N VAL A 107 1.18 0.63 -1.56
CA VAL A 107 2.55 1.07 -1.85
C VAL A 107 3.21 0.07 -2.76
N LYS A 108 3.94 0.58 -3.76
CA LYS A 108 4.72 -0.27 -4.67
C LYS A 108 6.15 0.24 -4.72
N ILE A 109 7.08 -0.67 -4.85
CA ILE A 109 8.48 -0.31 -5.05
C ILE A 109 8.65 0.21 -6.47
N LYS A 110 9.05 1.48 -6.57
CA LYS A 110 9.29 2.12 -7.85
C LYS A 110 10.71 1.87 -8.35
N GLY A 111 11.67 1.83 -7.43
CA GLY A 111 13.07 1.62 -7.78
C GLY A 111 13.88 1.20 -6.56
N ILE A 112 14.97 0.51 -6.81
CA ILE A 112 15.91 0.09 -5.76
C ILE A 112 17.29 0.52 -6.25
N LYS A 113 18.00 1.29 -5.41
CA LYS A 113 19.33 1.78 -5.74
C LYS A 113 20.30 1.41 -4.63
N GLU A 114 21.38 0.75 -5.00
CA GLU A 114 22.47 0.47 -4.08
C GLU A 114 23.38 1.68 -4.10
N GLN A 115 23.56 2.29 -2.94
CA GLN A 115 24.45 3.41 -2.77
C GLN A 115 25.49 3.02 -1.71
N ASP A 116 26.66 3.59 -1.78
CA ASP A 116 27.86 3.22 -1.01
C ASP A 116 27.61 2.39 0.25
N SER A 117 26.85 2.91 1.19
CA SER A 117 26.68 2.27 2.49
C SER A 117 25.22 1.87 2.77
N PHE A 118 24.30 2.07 1.81
CA PHE A 118 22.89 1.75 2.08
C PHE A 118 22.12 1.46 0.81
N THR A 119 20.97 0.80 0.99
CA THR A 119 20.00 0.55 -0.07
C THR A 119 18.93 1.61 -0.03
N ARG A 120 18.73 2.31 -1.15
CA ARG A 120 17.65 3.28 -1.28
C ARG A 120 16.47 2.62 -1.98
N ILE A 121 15.35 2.55 -1.29
CA ILE A 121 14.10 2.00 -1.83
C ILE A 121 13.18 3.16 -2.15
N GLU A 122 12.91 3.37 -3.43
CA GLU A 122 11.97 4.39 -3.88
C GLU A 122 10.60 3.77 -4.01
N ILE A 123 9.59 4.46 -3.48
CA ILE A 123 8.23 3.92 -3.41
C ILE A 123 7.22 4.92 -3.98
N SER A 124 6.13 4.37 -4.48
CA SER A 124 4.96 5.15 -4.90
C SER A 124 3.79 4.77 -4.02
N ILE A 125 3.11 5.78 -3.50
CA ILE A 125 1.96 5.60 -2.61
C ILE A 125 0.68 5.92 -3.39
N TYR A 126 -0.29 5.02 -3.29
CA TYR A 126 -1.57 5.13 -3.98
C TYR A 126 -2.72 5.09 -2.97
N LEU A 127 -3.78 5.83 -3.29
CA LEU A 127 -5.05 5.70 -2.59
C LEU A 127 -5.89 4.66 -3.34
N VAL A 128 -6.42 3.70 -2.61
CA VAL A 128 -7.37 2.74 -3.20
C VAL A 128 -8.76 3.33 -3.06
N ASP A 129 -9.34 3.68 -4.20
CA ASP A 129 -10.64 4.32 -4.28
C ASP A 129 -11.66 3.30 -4.77
N LEU A 130 -12.60 2.99 -3.90
CA LEU A 130 -13.64 1.99 -4.19
C LEU A 130 -14.94 2.63 -4.68
#